data_25c9a90c9967bcc85479520d5689dcd6
#
_entry.id   25c9a90c9967bcc85479520d5689dcd6
#
_cell.length_a   1.000
_cell.length_b   1.000
_cell.length_c   1.000
_cell.angle_alpha   90.00
_cell.angle_beta   90.00
_cell.angle_gamma   90.00
#
_symmetry.space_group_name_H-M   'P 1'
#
loop_
_entity.id
_entity.type
_entity.pdbx_description
1 polymer ?
#
loop_
_entity_poly.entity_id
_entity_poly.type
_entity_poly.pdbx_seq_one_letter_code
_entity_poly.pdbx_strand_id
1 'polypeptide(L)'
;MSERTRISSGGPWEASAGYSRAIVVGDTCHVSGTTDAGLDGRSLHPGDAGAQARAAWAIVERALAKAGFDLADVVRTRMYVVSIDDAPAVAAVHGDLFGAIRPASTLVQVAGLMEPSLLVEVEADARR
;
A
#
# COMPACT_ATOMS: atom_id res chain seq x y z
N MET A 1 22.89 -11.15 13.20
CA MET A 1 21.73 -10.26 13.35
C MET A 1 21.51 -9.52 12.05
N SER A 2 20.28 -9.56 11.54
CA SER A 2 19.99 -8.90 10.28
C SER A 2 19.91 -7.38 10.46
N GLU A 3 20.51 -6.64 9.55
CA GLU A 3 20.35 -5.20 9.49
C GLU A 3 18.96 -4.84 9.00
N ARG A 4 18.49 -3.67 9.39
CA ARG A 4 17.23 -3.11 8.93
C ARG A 4 17.52 -1.97 7.97
N THR A 5 16.86 -2.00 6.82
CA THR A 5 16.92 -0.91 5.85
C THR A 5 15.55 -0.26 5.77
N ARG A 6 15.50 1.03 6.05
CA ARG A 6 14.27 1.82 6.01
C ARG A 6 14.14 2.52 4.67
N ILE A 7 12.94 2.46 4.10
CA ILE A 7 12.61 3.13 2.85
C ILE A 7 11.62 4.24 3.15
N SER A 8 11.93 5.46 2.74
CA SER A 8 11.04 6.60 2.90
C SER A 8 10.42 6.98 1.56
N SER A 9 9.16 7.42 1.59
CA SER A 9 8.49 8.02 0.42
C SER A 9 8.33 9.53 0.57
N GLY A 10 8.76 10.11 1.70
CA GLY A 10 8.49 11.50 2.01
C GLY A 10 7.04 11.76 2.42
N GLY A 11 6.29 10.72 2.78
CA GLY A 11 4.90 10.84 3.20
C GLY A 11 4.74 11.72 4.44
N PRO A 12 3.59 12.38 4.59
CA PRO A 12 3.42 13.41 5.63
C PRO A 12 3.45 12.89 7.06
N TRP A 13 3.18 11.60 7.27
CA TRP A 13 3.06 11.04 8.62
C TRP A 13 4.26 10.18 9.05
N GLU A 14 5.22 9.89 8.16
CA GLU A 14 6.30 8.95 8.48
C GLU A 14 7.13 9.40 9.67
N ALA A 15 7.65 10.62 9.63
CA ALA A 15 8.50 11.13 10.70
C ALA A 15 7.71 11.40 11.98
N SER A 16 6.53 12.02 11.88
CA SER A 16 5.74 12.43 13.06
C SER A 16 5.15 11.22 13.79
N ALA A 17 4.75 10.18 13.07
CA ALA A 17 4.15 8.98 13.66
C ALA A 17 5.19 7.87 13.93
N GLY A 18 6.42 8.04 13.47
CA GLY A 18 7.52 7.13 13.81
C GLY A 18 7.53 5.84 13.00
N TYR A 19 7.27 5.91 11.70
CA TYR A 19 7.35 4.73 10.83
C TYR A 19 8.04 5.06 9.51
N SER A 20 8.33 4.01 8.73
CA SER A 20 8.91 4.12 7.40
C SER A 20 7.90 3.64 6.36
N ARG A 21 8.06 4.01 5.09
CA ARG A 21 7.19 3.49 4.02
C ARG A 21 7.37 1.99 3.86
N ALA A 22 8.59 1.50 4.00
CA ALA A 22 8.87 0.07 4.00
C ALA A 22 10.09 -0.20 4.88
N ILE A 23 10.21 -1.44 5.32
CA ILE A 23 11.37 -1.91 6.07
C ILE A 23 11.82 -3.25 5.50
N VAL A 24 13.12 -3.39 5.29
CA VAL A 24 13.73 -4.63 4.84
C VAL A 24 14.46 -5.28 6.00
N VAL A 25 14.19 -6.56 6.21
CA VAL A 25 14.92 -7.38 7.20
C VAL A 25 15.29 -8.69 6.49
N GLY A 26 16.57 -8.89 6.20
CA GLY A 26 17.02 -10.08 5.48
C GLY A 26 16.41 -10.16 4.08
N ASP A 27 15.70 -11.24 3.81
CA ASP A 27 15.04 -11.50 2.53
C ASP A 27 13.57 -11.03 2.50
N THR A 28 13.13 -10.30 3.51
CA THR A 28 11.74 -9.88 3.67
C THR A 28 11.62 -8.36 3.65
N CYS A 29 10.58 -7.86 2.97
CA CYS A 29 10.23 -6.45 2.94
C CYS A 29 8.78 -6.29 3.37
N HIS A 30 8.54 -5.42 4.36
CA HIS A 30 7.21 -5.05 4.81
C HIS A 30 6.91 -3.63 4.36
N VAL A 31 5.83 -3.45 3.61
CA VAL A 31 5.39 -2.12 3.17
C VAL A 31 4.23 -1.67 4.05
N SER A 32 4.39 -0.51 4.65
CA SER A 32 3.38 0.10 5.53
C SER A 32 2.08 0.38 4.79
N GLY A 33 0.99 0.53 5.53
CA GLY A 33 -0.26 1.03 4.99
C GLY A 33 -0.03 2.26 4.13
N THR A 34 -0.52 2.22 2.90
CA THR A 34 -0.25 3.20 1.86
C THR A 34 -1.55 3.65 1.22
N THR A 35 -1.72 4.96 1.11
CA THR A 35 -2.83 5.60 0.42
C THR A 35 -2.29 6.44 -0.73
N ASP A 36 -3.16 7.10 -1.49
CA ASP A 36 -2.75 8.05 -2.50
C ASP A 36 -2.58 9.49 -1.96
N ALA A 37 -2.44 9.65 -0.65
CA ALA A 37 -2.37 10.96 -0.02
C ALA A 37 -1.22 11.81 -0.58
N GLY A 38 -1.53 13.07 -0.86
CA GLY A 38 -0.54 14.09 -1.19
C GLY A 38 0.13 14.62 0.08
N LEU A 39 0.95 15.66 -0.07
CA LEU A 39 1.69 16.26 1.05
C LEU A 39 0.79 16.83 2.14
N ASP A 40 -0.43 17.24 1.79
CA ASP A 40 -1.43 17.74 2.75
C ASP A 40 -2.24 16.62 3.40
N GLY A 41 -1.98 15.36 3.07
CA GLY A 41 -2.67 14.20 3.60
C GLY A 41 -3.97 13.86 2.90
N ARG A 42 -4.41 14.67 1.94
CA ARG A 42 -5.66 14.42 1.19
C ARG A 42 -5.39 13.55 -0.03
N SER A 43 -6.44 12.82 -0.45
CA SER A 43 -6.36 12.04 -1.68
C SER A 43 -6.08 12.94 -2.89
N LEU A 44 -5.24 12.46 -3.79
CA LEU A 44 -5.00 13.07 -5.09
C LEU A 44 -6.09 12.69 -6.11
N HIS A 45 -6.97 11.74 -5.76
CA HIS A 45 -8.07 11.26 -6.61
C HIS A 45 -9.36 11.19 -5.80
N PRO A 46 -9.89 12.34 -5.31
CA PRO A 46 -11.07 12.32 -4.44
C PRO A 46 -12.28 11.69 -5.14
N GLY A 47 -13.01 10.86 -4.39
CA GLY A 47 -14.23 10.23 -4.89
C GLY A 47 -14.02 9.03 -5.81
N ASP A 48 -12.80 8.64 -6.10
CA ASP A 48 -12.50 7.56 -7.05
C ASP A 48 -11.61 6.50 -6.38
N ALA A 49 -12.25 5.49 -5.77
CA ALA A 49 -11.54 4.45 -5.03
C ALA A 49 -10.61 3.62 -5.92
N GLY A 50 -11.00 3.34 -7.16
CA GLY A 50 -10.15 2.61 -8.10
C GLY A 50 -8.89 3.37 -8.45
N ALA A 51 -9.00 4.68 -8.74
CA ALA A 51 -7.85 5.53 -9.00
C ALA A 51 -6.95 5.65 -7.77
N GLN A 52 -7.56 5.79 -6.57
CA GLN A 52 -6.79 5.81 -5.32
C GLN A 52 -6.02 4.50 -5.11
N ALA A 53 -6.66 3.36 -5.35
CA ALA A 53 -6.01 2.06 -5.22
C ALA A 53 -4.82 1.93 -6.19
N ARG A 54 -5.01 2.32 -7.44
CA ARG A 54 -3.95 2.25 -8.45
C ARG A 54 -2.76 3.13 -8.07
N ALA A 55 -3.02 4.35 -7.61
CA ALA A 55 -1.97 5.27 -7.16
C ALA A 55 -1.26 4.75 -5.91
N ALA A 56 -2.00 4.20 -4.95
CA ALA A 56 -1.41 3.62 -3.74
C ALA A 56 -0.50 2.43 -4.09
N TRP A 57 -0.95 1.53 -4.95
CA TRP A 57 -0.11 0.40 -5.39
C TRP A 57 1.13 0.85 -6.16
N ALA A 58 1.06 1.95 -6.91
CA ALA A 58 2.23 2.52 -7.57
C ALA A 58 3.27 2.99 -6.55
N ILE A 59 2.83 3.57 -5.44
CA ILE A 59 3.73 3.95 -4.32
C ILE A 59 4.37 2.71 -3.70
N VAL A 60 3.58 1.66 -3.46
CA VAL A 60 4.07 0.38 -2.94
C VAL A 60 5.14 -0.20 -3.88
N GLU A 61 4.86 -0.20 -5.18
CA GLU A 61 5.80 -0.73 -6.18
C GLU A 61 7.13 0.04 -6.15
N ARG A 62 7.07 1.38 -6.06
CA ARG A 62 8.29 2.20 -5.96
C ARG A 62 9.06 1.92 -4.67
N ALA A 63 8.38 1.74 -3.56
CA ALA A 63 9.03 1.41 -2.29
C ALA A 63 9.72 0.04 -2.37
N LEU A 64 9.05 -0.95 -2.94
CA LEU A 64 9.62 -2.28 -3.18
C LEU A 64 10.87 -2.19 -4.06
N ALA A 65 10.80 -1.42 -5.15
CA ALA A 65 11.95 -1.25 -6.06
C ALA A 65 13.15 -0.65 -5.35
N LYS A 66 12.95 0.38 -4.53
CA LYS A 66 14.01 0.97 -3.71
C LYS A 66 14.61 -0.04 -2.74
N ALA A 67 13.81 -0.98 -2.28
CA ALA A 67 14.24 -2.02 -1.34
C ALA A 67 14.90 -3.21 -2.03
N GLY A 68 14.91 -3.24 -3.36
CA GLY A 68 15.48 -4.35 -4.15
C GLY A 68 14.50 -5.49 -4.38
N PHE A 69 13.21 -5.22 -4.31
CA PHE A 69 12.12 -6.18 -4.55
C PHE A 69 11.27 -5.69 -5.72
N ASP A 70 10.40 -6.54 -6.22
CA ASP A 70 9.38 -6.16 -7.20
C ASP A 70 8.03 -6.81 -6.84
N LEU A 71 6.98 -6.52 -7.62
CA LEU A 71 5.65 -7.04 -7.33
C LEU A 71 5.60 -8.56 -7.33
N ALA A 72 6.44 -9.23 -8.12
CA ALA A 72 6.48 -10.69 -8.18
C ALA A 72 6.94 -11.32 -6.86
N ASP A 73 7.62 -10.54 -6.00
CA ASP A 73 8.08 -11.00 -4.69
C ASP A 73 6.99 -10.88 -3.62
N VAL A 74 5.87 -10.23 -3.92
CA VAL A 74 4.79 -10.02 -2.95
C VAL A 74 4.12 -11.34 -2.63
N VAL A 75 4.03 -11.67 -1.34
CA VAL A 75 3.42 -12.89 -0.83
C VAL A 75 2.11 -12.64 -0.10
N ARG A 76 1.88 -11.39 0.33
CA ARG A 76 0.67 -11.02 1.04
C ARG A 76 0.28 -9.58 0.74
N THR A 77 -1.01 -9.36 0.49
CA THR A 77 -1.60 -8.03 0.37
C THR A 77 -2.77 -7.89 1.33
N ARG A 78 -2.99 -6.67 1.84
CA ARG A 78 -4.17 -6.32 2.61
C ARG A 78 -4.72 -5.01 2.10
N MET A 79 -6.03 -4.95 1.95
CA MET A 79 -6.72 -3.76 1.43
C MET A 79 -7.86 -3.40 2.38
N TYR A 80 -7.95 -2.11 2.66
CA TYR A 80 -8.94 -1.55 3.58
C TYR A 80 -9.76 -0.53 2.82
N VAL A 81 -11.07 -0.69 2.78
CA VAL A 81 -11.98 0.26 2.13
C VAL A 81 -12.92 0.87 3.16
N VAL A 82 -13.26 2.14 2.98
CA VAL A 82 -14.20 2.84 3.86
C VAL A 82 -15.65 2.42 3.54
N SER A 83 -15.91 2.09 2.28
CA SER A 83 -17.21 1.53 1.86
C SER A 83 -17.01 0.23 1.11
N ILE A 84 -17.74 -0.81 1.53
CA ILE A 84 -17.68 -2.10 0.84
C ILE A 84 -18.15 -2.02 -0.61
N ASP A 85 -18.93 -0.99 -0.95
CA ASP A 85 -19.37 -0.75 -2.32
C ASP A 85 -18.19 -0.45 -3.26
N ASP A 86 -17.06 0.00 -2.72
CA ASP A 86 -15.83 0.25 -3.49
C ASP A 86 -14.99 -1.02 -3.68
N ALA A 87 -15.32 -2.12 -3.02
CA ALA A 87 -14.52 -3.35 -3.08
C ALA A 87 -14.37 -3.89 -4.51
N PRO A 88 -15.40 -3.91 -5.37
CA PRO A 88 -15.22 -4.40 -6.73
C PRO A 88 -14.18 -3.60 -7.53
N ALA A 89 -14.19 -2.27 -7.42
CA ALA A 89 -13.24 -1.42 -8.14
C ALA A 89 -11.80 -1.64 -7.62
N VAL A 90 -11.64 -1.73 -6.30
CA VAL A 90 -10.34 -1.97 -5.67
C VAL A 90 -9.82 -3.36 -6.01
N ALA A 91 -10.69 -4.38 -5.97
CA ALA A 91 -10.33 -5.75 -6.33
C ALA A 91 -9.92 -5.86 -7.81
N ALA A 92 -10.57 -5.11 -8.70
CA ALA A 92 -10.22 -5.10 -10.12
C ALA A 92 -8.80 -4.56 -10.34
N VAL A 93 -8.42 -3.49 -9.64
CA VAL A 93 -7.06 -2.93 -9.69
C VAL A 93 -6.04 -3.97 -9.17
N HIS A 94 -6.36 -4.64 -8.06
CA HIS A 94 -5.50 -5.70 -7.51
C HIS A 94 -5.33 -6.83 -8.53
N GLY A 95 -6.42 -7.25 -9.17
CA GLY A 95 -6.39 -8.28 -10.21
C GLY A 95 -5.50 -7.90 -11.39
N ASP A 96 -5.55 -6.65 -11.83
CA ASP A 96 -4.69 -6.17 -12.92
C ASP A 96 -3.21 -6.27 -12.56
N LEU A 97 -2.84 -5.95 -11.32
CA LEU A 97 -1.44 -5.90 -10.88
C LEU A 97 -0.92 -7.27 -10.44
N PHE A 98 -1.75 -8.06 -9.78
CA PHE A 98 -1.33 -9.29 -9.11
C PHE A 98 -1.94 -10.55 -9.72
N GLY A 99 -2.67 -10.45 -10.82
CA GLY A 99 -3.38 -11.60 -11.41
C GLY A 99 -2.48 -12.78 -11.79
N ALA A 100 -1.22 -12.51 -12.19
CA ALA A 100 -0.25 -13.54 -12.50
C ALA A 100 0.59 -13.98 -11.28
N ILE A 101 0.56 -13.20 -10.20
CA ILE A 101 1.37 -13.44 -8.99
C ILE A 101 0.54 -14.20 -7.95
N ARG A 102 -0.69 -13.75 -7.73
CA ARG A 102 -1.69 -14.37 -6.86
C ARG A 102 -1.20 -14.56 -5.42
N PRO A 103 -0.81 -13.46 -4.74
CA PRO A 103 -0.42 -13.54 -3.33
C PRO A 103 -1.62 -13.87 -2.45
N ALA A 104 -1.37 -14.29 -1.21
CA ALA A 104 -2.43 -14.32 -0.20
C ALA A 104 -2.96 -12.90 0.00
N SER A 105 -4.27 -12.72 0.10
CA SER A 105 -4.86 -11.38 0.12
C SER A 105 -6.10 -11.31 1.00
N THR A 106 -6.32 -10.13 1.60
CA THR A 106 -7.50 -9.82 2.38
C THR A 106 -7.99 -8.42 2.00
N LEU A 107 -9.31 -8.25 1.87
CA LEU A 107 -9.94 -6.95 1.68
C LEU A 107 -11.10 -6.85 2.66
N VAL A 108 -11.11 -5.78 3.47
CA VAL A 108 -12.14 -5.56 4.49
C VAL A 108 -12.60 -4.10 4.48
N GLN A 109 -13.85 -3.88 4.92
CA GLN A 109 -14.33 -2.54 5.20
C GLN A 109 -13.86 -2.11 6.58
N VAL A 110 -13.46 -0.83 6.70
CA VAL A 110 -13.08 -0.21 7.97
C VAL A 110 -13.96 1.00 8.22
N ALA A 111 -14.01 1.45 9.48
CA ALA A 111 -14.84 2.58 9.87
C ALA A 111 -14.36 3.91 9.28
N GLY A 112 -13.06 4.05 9.00
CA GLY A 112 -12.48 5.25 8.44
C GLY A 112 -10.98 5.14 8.29
N LEU A 113 -10.40 6.06 7.55
CA LEU A 113 -8.95 6.21 7.40
C LEU A 113 -8.53 7.55 7.98
N MET A 114 -7.25 7.92 7.85
CA MET A 114 -6.68 9.08 8.53
C MET A 114 -7.27 10.42 8.08
N GLU A 115 -7.84 10.48 6.89
CA GLU A 115 -8.40 11.72 6.34
C GLU A 115 -9.65 11.37 5.52
N PRO A 116 -10.73 12.20 5.58
CA PRO A 116 -12.02 11.83 4.98
C PRO A 116 -12.02 11.54 3.48
N SER A 117 -11.11 12.14 2.71
CA SER A 117 -11.03 11.89 1.27
C SER A 117 -10.38 10.56 0.92
N LEU A 118 -9.72 9.90 1.88
CA LEU A 118 -9.08 8.60 1.66
C LEU A 118 -10.12 7.49 1.72
N LEU A 119 -10.28 6.76 0.63
CA LEU A 119 -11.28 5.70 0.47
C LEU A 119 -10.68 4.31 0.55
N VAL A 120 -9.37 4.18 0.33
CA VAL A 120 -8.68 2.89 0.34
C VAL A 120 -7.26 3.04 0.86
N GLU A 121 -6.83 2.02 1.59
CA GLU A 121 -5.45 1.87 2.05
C GLU A 121 -4.99 0.45 1.75
N VAL A 122 -3.72 0.29 1.37
CA VAL A 122 -3.17 -1.02 1.01
C VAL A 122 -1.84 -1.25 1.70
N GLU A 123 -1.51 -2.51 1.94
CA GLU A 123 -0.20 -2.90 2.47
C GLU A 123 0.25 -4.21 1.83
N ALA A 124 1.54 -4.46 1.85
CA ALA A 124 2.12 -5.65 1.24
C ALA A 124 3.31 -6.16 2.05
N ASP A 125 3.47 -7.49 2.01
CA ASP A 125 4.68 -8.16 2.48
C ASP A 125 5.29 -8.87 1.29
N ALA A 126 6.60 -8.73 1.10
CA ALA A 126 7.36 -9.35 0.02
C ALA A 126 8.51 -10.18 0.58
N ARG A 127 8.86 -11.22 -0.15
CA ARG A 127 9.96 -12.11 0.22
C ARG A 127 10.65 -12.62 -1.05
N ARG A 128 11.98 -12.70 -1.01
CA ARG A 128 12.80 -13.22 -2.11
C ARG A 128 13.83 -14.24 -1.64
#